data_769154cc06feb98a3148104c5aa086c6
#
_entry.id   769154cc06feb98a3148104c5aa086c6
#
_cell.length_a   1.000
_cell.length_b   1.000
_cell.length_c   1.000
_cell.angle_alpha   90.00
_cell.angle_beta   90.00
_cell.angle_gamma   90.00
#
_symmetry.space_group_name_H-M   'P 1'
#
loop_
_entity.id
_entity.type
_entity.pdbx_description
1 polymer ?
#
loop_
_entity_poly.entity_id
_entity_poly.type
_entity_poly.pdbx_seq_one_letter_code
_entity_poly.pdbx_strand_id
1 'polypeptide(L)'
;MPRLSQAGPGRLKVREGGGVLAVFGLPFLITGLGIMLALLGGVPLQDAETAAWFARPLMWVMGLVFACVGGGLVFGRTWTTFDANARTIVTQMGLLAPMSTTTHRLDDYTNVVLGFQHGDSDSADQFPISLKARSGSDLRLFSSTQYAESREHASAIASLLHLDIEDQSTDHTVKLSAAEAKMSLQDRLRLDHRRETPVARPVKMRSEITAGNGKVVIVIPPKRVHPALFLVFLIPAAVPIFFVTPFFRFFRQTNTPDVVSWVFLGFLTVAFGVLPVWSGLNAFLKSRRGRTIVTVSTSGIRVEERRVWKTRLRQSLEAADVMDIDYSTSDSLLQSVRQRAAESPANEGHVSPVVEGTLVAISKIVDRGAVTVKTRKGLTTFGEGLGDDEIRYVHSVVRHAILYGGLP
;
A
#
# COMPACT_ATOMS: atom_id res chain seq x y z
N MET A 1 2.06 -14.82 -5.76
CA MET A 1 2.26 -14.87 -4.32
C MET A 1 3.53 -15.63 -4.04
N PRO A 2 4.41 -15.14 -3.18
CA PRO A 2 5.63 -15.83 -2.79
C PRO A 2 5.27 -17.15 -2.10
N ARG A 3 5.96 -18.22 -2.45
CA ARG A 3 5.76 -19.53 -1.79
C ARG A 3 6.97 -19.84 -0.94
N LEU A 4 6.72 -20.01 0.34
CA LEU A 4 7.71 -20.40 1.32
C LEU A 4 7.73 -21.93 1.43
N SER A 5 8.89 -22.54 1.30
CA SER A 5 9.06 -23.99 1.42
C SER A 5 10.31 -24.31 2.23
N GLN A 6 10.21 -25.31 3.09
CA GLN A 6 11.36 -25.81 3.82
C GLN A 6 12.20 -26.67 2.88
N ALA A 7 13.43 -26.27 2.62
CA ALA A 7 14.33 -26.94 1.69
C ALA A 7 15.29 -27.96 2.38
N GLY A 8 15.13 -28.13 3.71
CA GLY A 8 15.94 -29.01 4.55
C GLY A 8 16.06 -28.47 5.97
N PRO A 9 16.73 -29.20 6.88
CA PRO A 9 16.98 -28.73 8.24
C PRO A 9 17.85 -27.46 8.21
N GLY A 10 17.32 -26.36 8.77
CA GLY A 10 18.02 -25.06 8.77
C GLY A 10 18.02 -24.32 7.42
N ARG A 11 17.21 -24.76 6.43
CA ARG A 11 17.12 -24.13 5.10
C ARG A 11 15.69 -23.78 4.75
N LEU A 12 15.49 -22.52 4.36
CA LEU A 12 14.21 -22.00 3.89
C LEU A 12 14.37 -21.48 2.47
N LYS A 13 13.44 -21.85 1.60
CA LYS A 13 13.42 -21.37 0.20
C LYS A 13 12.15 -20.61 -0.07
N VAL A 14 12.30 -19.38 -0.57
CA VAL A 14 11.21 -18.54 -1.07
C VAL A 14 11.30 -18.49 -2.58
N ARG A 15 10.16 -18.71 -3.23
CA ARG A 15 10.04 -18.60 -4.68
C ARG A 15 9.05 -17.50 -5.02
N GLU A 16 9.50 -16.56 -5.82
CA GLU A 16 8.72 -15.46 -6.36
C GLU A 16 8.72 -15.51 -7.89
N GLY A 17 7.63 -15.12 -8.52
CA GLY A 17 7.48 -15.04 -9.98
C GLY A 17 6.24 -15.75 -10.48
N GLY A 18 5.86 -15.45 -11.71
CA GLY A 18 4.59 -15.89 -12.30
C GLY A 18 3.40 -15.04 -11.79
N GLY A 19 2.22 -15.66 -11.66
CA GLY A 19 1.01 -14.97 -11.22
C GLY A 19 0.51 -13.94 -12.22
N VAL A 20 0.13 -12.75 -11.77
CA VAL A 20 -0.47 -11.70 -12.61
C VAL A 20 0.47 -11.28 -13.74
N LEU A 21 1.77 -11.16 -13.47
CA LEU A 21 2.77 -10.81 -14.49
C LEU A 21 2.84 -11.83 -15.63
N ALA A 22 2.66 -13.12 -15.33
CA ALA A 22 2.62 -14.15 -16.35
C ALA A 22 1.37 -14.00 -17.26
N VAL A 23 0.23 -13.64 -16.67
CA VAL A 23 -1.00 -13.39 -17.44
C VAL A 23 -0.82 -12.20 -18.38
N PHE A 24 -0.19 -11.12 -17.91
CA PHE A 24 0.16 -9.96 -18.74
C PHE A 24 1.21 -10.29 -19.81
N GLY A 25 2.14 -11.17 -19.52
CA GLY A 25 3.20 -11.58 -20.45
C GLY A 25 2.71 -12.47 -21.58
N LEU A 26 1.63 -13.25 -21.37
CA LEU A 26 1.11 -14.18 -22.36
C LEU A 26 0.72 -13.53 -23.70
N PRO A 27 -0.01 -12.40 -23.76
CA PRO A 27 -0.33 -11.75 -25.04
C PRO A 27 0.95 -11.34 -25.79
N PHE A 28 1.93 -10.81 -25.12
CA PHE A 28 3.21 -10.43 -25.73
C PHE A 28 3.95 -11.64 -26.27
N LEU A 29 4.03 -12.72 -25.50
CA LEU A 29 4.69 -13.95 -25.90
C LEU A 29 3.99 -14.56 -27.13
N ILE A 30 2.66 -14.67 -27.10
CA ILE A 30 1.87 -15.22 -28.21
C ILE A 30 2.02 -14.36 -29.45
N THR A 31 1.92 -13.03 -29.32
CA THR A 31 2.09 -12.11 -30.45
C THR A 31 3.50 -12.19 -31.03
N GLY A 32 4.53 -12.18 -30.17
CA GLY A 32 5.92 -12.30 -30.62
C GLY A 32 6.19 -13.61 -31.37
N LEU A 33 5.77 -14.73 -30.80
CA LEU A 33 5.90 -16.03 -31.45
C LEU A 33 5.06 -16.13 -32.73
N GLY A 34 3.86 -15.55 -32.74
CA GLY A 34 2.98 -15.48 -33.93
C GLY A 34 3.63 -14.73 -35.08
N ILE A 35 4.23 -13.56 -34.81
CA ILE A 35 4.97 -12.78 -35.82
C ILE A 35 6.15 -13.59 -36.36
N MET A 36 6.92 -14.22 -35.49
CA MET A 36 8.08 -15.02 -35.89
C MET A 36 7.64 -16.23 -36.75
N LEU A 37 6.55 -16.92 -36.35
CA LEU A 37 6.01 -18.05 -37.10
C LEU A 37 5.49 -17.61 -38.47
N ALA A 38 4.83 -16.47 -38.58
CA ALA A 38 4.34 -15.92 -39.86
C ALA A 38 5.52 -15.60 -40.78
N LEU A 39 6.60 -15.02 -40.28
CA LEU A 39 7.81 -14.71 -41.04
C LEU A 39 8.57 -15.96 -41.51
N LEU A 40 8.46 -17.08 -40.78
CA LEU A 40 9.01 -18.39 -41.16
C LEU A 40 8.12 -19.11 -42.22
N GLY A 41 7.05 -18.50 -42.69
CA GLY A 41 6.14 -19.08 -43.71
C GLY A 41 5.06 -19.98 -43.13
N GLY A 42 4.88 -19.99 -41.79
CA GLY A 42 3.83 -20.76 -41.12
C GLY A 42 2.43 -20.19 -41.32
N VAL A 43 2.31 -18.95 -41.79
CA VAL A 43 1.02 -18.29 -42.12
C VAL A 43 1.23 -17.53 -43.44
N PRO A 44 0.36 -17.68 -44.45
CA PRO A 44 0.46 -16.92 -45.69
C PRO A 44 0.17 -15.45 -45.44
N LEU A 45 1.18 -14.60 -45.65
CA LEU A 45 1.05 -13.16 -45.58
C LEU A 45 0.54 -12.66 -46.93
N GLN A 46 -0.64 -12.05 -46.96
CA GLN A 46 -1.14 -11.34 -48.13
C GLN A 46 -0.26 -10.11 -48.35
N ASP A 47 0.10 -9.85 -49.62
CA ASP A 47 0.91 -8.70 -50.06
C ASP A 47 2.37 -8.64 -49.54
N ALA A 48 2.94 -9.80 -49.18
CA ALA A 48 4.35 -9.86 -48.72
C ALA A 48 5.37 -9.39 -49.80
N GLU A 49 5.00 -9.42 -51.08
CA GLU A 49 5.87 -8.99 -52.16
C GLU A 49 5.91 -7.48 -52.37
N THR A 50 4.87 -6.75 -51.94
CA THR A 50 4.79 -5.29 -52.06
C THR A 50 5.34 -4.56 -50.83
N ALA A 51 5.68 -5.29 -49.76
CA ALA A 51 6.22 -4.71 -48.53
C ALA A 51 7.59 -4.07 -48.76
N ALA A 52 7.83 -2.89 -48.18
CA ALA A 52 9.11 -2.20 -48.22
C ALA A 52 10.23 -3.13 -47.71
N TRP A 53 11.43 -3.03 -48.32
CA TRP A 53 12.58 -3.90 -48.01
C TRP A 53 12.94 -3.98 -46.52
N PHE A 54 12.65 -2.92 -45.74
CA PHE A 54 12.91 -2.86 -44.29
C PHE A 54 11.79 -3.50 -43.45
N ALA A 55 10.61 -3.80 -44.03
CA ALA A 55 9.48 -4.30 -43.28
C ALA A 55 9.73 -5.67 -42.65
N ARG A 56 10.35 -6.61 -43.41
CA ARG A 56 10.70 -7.93 -42.89
C ARG A 56 11.70 -7.88 -41.72
N PRO A 57 12.86 -7.19 -41.82
CA PRO A 57 13.77 -7.06 -40.68
C PRO A 57 13.13 -6.36 -39.46
N LEU A 58 12.29 -5.34 -39.69
CA LEU A 58 11.57 -4.67 -38.62
C LEU A 58 10.59 -5.61 -37.89
N MET A 59 9.84 -6.41 -38.64
CA MET A 59 8.93 -7.42 -38.06
C MET A 59 9.69 -8.48 -37.26
N TRP A 60 10.87 -8.94 -37.73
CA TRP A 60 11.74 -9.84 -36.98
C TRP A 60 12.17 -9.24 -35.63
N VAL A 61 12.63 -7.99 -35.64
CA VAL A 61 13.04 -7.28 -34.42
C VAL A 61 11.81 -7.14 -33.47
N MET A 62 10.68 -6.72 -34.00
CA MET A 62 9.44 -6.62 -33.21
C MET A 62 9.03 -7.96 -32.61
N GLY A 63 8.96 -9.01 -33.42
CA GLY A 63 8.60 -10.35 -32.96
C GLY A 63 9.54 -10.84 -31.86
N LEU A 64 10.85 -10.63 -32.04
CA LEU A 64 11.86 -10.98 -31.04
C LEU A 64 11.69 -10.19 -29.73
N VAL A 65 11.50 -8.89 -29.82
CA VAL A 65 11.28 -8.01 -28.63
C VAL A 65 10.03 -8.46 -27.87
N PHE A 66 8.92 -8.67 -28.57
CA PHE A 66 7.67 -9.15 -27.95
C PHE A 66 7.86 -10.55 -27.31
N ALA A 67 8.53 -11.46 -27.98
CA ALA A 67 8.80 -12.80 -27.44
C ALA A 67 9.74 -12.75 -26.22
N CYS A 68 10.78 -11.92 -26.24
CA CYS A 68 11.70 -11.75 -25.11
C CYS A 68 11.00 -11.09 -23.92
N VAL A 69 10.24 -10.01 -24.11
CA VAL A 69 9.49 -9.35 -23.05
C VAL A 69 8.42 -10.29 -22.49
N GLY A 70 7.62 -10.92 -23.36
CA GLY A 70 6.61 -11.88 -22.95
C GLY A 70 7.22 -13.08 -22.23
N GLY A 71 8.29 -13.64 -22.73
CA GLY A 71 9.04 -14.74 -22.10
C GLY A 71 9.61 -14.36 -20.74
N GLY A 72 10.17 -13.16 -20.61
CA GLY A 72 10.64 -12.62 -19.33
C GLY A 72 9.52 -12.50 -18.29
N LEU A 73 8.35 -11.98 -18.68
CA LEU A 73 7.20 -11.84 -17.80
C LEU A 73 6.55 -13.19 -17.42
N VAL A 74 6.47 -14.14 -18.35
CA VAL A 74 5.84 -15.44 -18.12
C VAL A 74 6.74 -16.38 -17.31
N PHE A 75 8.02 -16.45 -17.64
CA PHE A 75 8.95 -17.43 -17.10
C PHE A 75 9.92 -16.85 -16.07
N GLY A 76 9.97 -15.50 -15.92
CA GLY A 76 10.82 -14.83 -14.95
C GLY A 76 10.52 -15.26 -13.52
N ARG A 77 11.53 -15.71 -12.79
CA ARG A 77 11.42 -16.20 -11.41
C ARG A 77 12.61 -15.79 -10.60
N THR A 78 12.34 -15.55 -9.31
CA THR A 78 13.38 -15.31 -8.31
C THR A 78 13.28 -16.39 -7.23
N TRP A 79 14.40 -16.94 -6.86
CA TRP A 79 14.53 -17.89 -5.75
C TRP A 79 15.48 -17.32 -4.71
N THR A 80 15.00 -17.19 -3.47
CA THR A 80 15.84 -16.79 -2.35
C THR A 80 15.93 -17.95 -1.38
N THR A 81 17.15 -18.43 -1.14
CA THR A 81 17.41 -19.52 -0.20
C THR A 81 18.18 -18.99 0.99
N PHE A 82 17.63 -19.19 2.17
CA PHE A 82 18.24 -18.87 3.45
C PHE A 82 18.85 -20.14 4.02
N ASP A 83 20.14 -20.10 4.34
CA ASP A 83 20.86 -21.20 4.97
C ASP A 83 21.42 -20.72 6.33
N ALA A 84 20.74 -21.12 7.41
CA ALA A 84 21.15 -20.75 8.77
C ALA A 84 22.48 -21.38 9.16
N ASN A 85 22.77 -22.61 8.66
CA ASN A 85 24.00 -23.32 8.99
C ASN A 85 25.21 -22.68 8.31
N ALA A 86 25.07 -22.34 7.02
CA ALA A 86 26.12 -21.66 6.25
C ALA A 86 26.17 -20.15 6.50
N ARG A 87 25.19 -19.58 7.24
CA ARG A 87 25.03 -18.15 7.46
C ARG A 87 25.05 -17.34 6.15
N THR A 88 24.35 -17.85 5.14
CA THR A 88 24.29 -17.25 3.81
C THR A 88 22.87 -17.12 3.29
N ILE A 89 22.67 -16.09 2.46
CA ILE A 89 21.43 -15.84 1.73
C ILE A 89 21.80 -15.86 0.25
N VAL A 90 21.24 -16.80 -0.48
CA VAL A 90 21.49 -16.97 -1.91
C VAL A 90 20.25 -16.55 -2.68
N THR A 91 20.37 -15.47 -3.45
CA THR A 91 19.33 -14.99 -4.36
C THR A 91 19.68 -15.40 -5.79
N GLN A 92 18.77 -16.11 -6.41
CA GLN A 92 18.90 -16.58 -7.78
C GLN A 92 17.80 -15.97 -8.63
N MET A 93 18.16 -15.44 -9.78
CA MET A 93 17.22 -14.91 -10.78
C MET A 93 17.38 -15.65 -12.08
N GLY A 94 16.28 -15.94 -12.75
CA GLY A 94 16.30 -16.60 -14.05
C GLY A 94 14.91 -16.78 -14.65
N LEU A 95 14.85 -17.42 -15.79
CA LEU A 95 13.58 -17.74 -16.46
C LEU A 95 13.04 -19.09 -15.96
N LEU A 96 13.50 -20.20 -16.46
CA LEU A 96 13.14 -21.54 -16.01
C LEU A 96 14.21 -22.16 -15.12
N ALA A 97 15.47 -21.74 -15.32
CA ALA A 97 16.64 -22.13 -14.56
C ALA A 97 17.34 -20.88 -14.01
N PRO A 98 18.12 -21.00 -12.92
CA PRO A 98 18.91 -19.89 -12.40
C PRO A 98 19.95 -19.43 -13.44
N MET A 99 19.89 -18.14 -13.80
CA MET A 99 20.83 -17.51 -14.75
C MET A 99 21.82 -16.58 -14.03
N SER A 100 21.40 -16.02 -12.90
CA SER A 100 22.26 -15.19 -12.05
C SER A 100 22.11 -15.63 -10.60
N THR A 101 23.22 -15.66 -9.87
CA THR A 101 23.26 -16.02 -8.45
C THR A 101 24.07 -14.99 -7.69
N THR A 102 23.45 -14.41 -6.68
CA THR A 102 24.08 -13.47 -5.77
C THR A 102 24.05 -14.06 -4.36
N THR A 103 25.17 -14.05 -3.68
CA THR A 103 25.31 -14.58 -2.32
C THR A 103 25.61 -13.43 -1.36
N HIS A 104 24.80 -13.33 -0.31
CA HIS A 104 24.95 -12.36 0.77
C HIS A 104 25.30 -13.09 2.07
N ARG A 105 26.11 -12.46 2.91
CA ARG A 105 26.43 -13.00 4.25
C ARG A 105 25.35 -12.52 5.23
N LEU A 106 24.87 -13.44 6.05
CA LEU A 106 23.87 -13.11 7.07
C LEU A 106 24.37 -12.09 8.10
N ASP A 107 25.66 -12.09 8.39
CA ASP A 107 26.30 -11.19 9.34
C ASP A 107 26.19 -9.70 8.96
N ASP A 108 25.93 -9.42 7.68
CA ASP A 108 25.76 -8.05 7.17
C ASP A 108 24.39 -7.46 7.51
N TYR A 109 23.48 -8.27 8.08
CA TYR A 109 22.10 -7.87 8.38
C TYR A 109 21.80 -7.92 9.87
N THR A 110 20.90 -7.06 10.33
CA THR A 110 20.55 -6.93 11.76
C THR A 110 19.14 -7.38 12.06
N ASN A 111 18.17 -6.99 11.23
CA ASN A 111 16.74 -7.20 11.50
C ASN A 111 16.00 -7.60 10.23
N VAL A 112 14.89 -8.30 10.41
CA VAL A 112 13.88 -8.50 9.35
C VAL A 112 12.90 -7.32 9.41
N VAL A 113 12.78 -6.55 8.34
CA VAL A 113 11.88 -5.40 8.27
C VAL A 113 10.62 -5.79 7.51
N LEU A 114 9.46 -5.55 8.12
CA LEU A 114 8.16 -5.64 7.50
C LEU A 114 7.66 -4.22 7.20
N GLY A 115 7.67 -3.83 5.94
CA GLY A 115 7.24 -2.50 5.49
C GLY A 115 5.78 -2.46 5.04
N PHE A 116 5.34 -1.26 4.66
CA PHE A 116 4.07 -1.01 4.00
C PHE A 116 4.29 -0.09 2.81
N GLN A 117 3.75 -0.46 1.67
CA GLN A 117 3.72 0.34 0.46
C GLN A 117 2.28 0.49 0.01
N HIS A 118 1.79 1.73 0.05
CA HIS A 118 0.43 2.01 -0.40
C HIS A 118 0.31 1.75 -1.90
N GLY A 119 -0.70 1.00 -2.30
CA GLY A 119 -1.03 0.81 -3.69
C GLY A 119 -1.66 2.07 -4.28
N ASP A 120 -1.41 2.33 -5.56
CA ASP A 120 -2.13 3.37 -6.31
C ASP A 120 -3.56 2.93 -6.62
N SER A 121 -4.33 3.80 -7.33
CA SER A 121 -5.75 3.55 -7.65
C SER A 121 -6.02 2.18 -8.29
N ASP A 122 -5.04 1.61 -8.98
CA ASP A 122 -5.14 0.37 -9.74
C ASP A 122 -4.30 -0.79 -9.15
N SER A 123 -3.58 -0.57 -8.06
CA SER A 123 -2.75 -1.57 -7.39
C SER A 123 -3.15 -1.74 -5.92
N ALA A 124 -3.12 -2.99 -5.44
CA ALA A 124 -3.36 -3.29 -4.03
C ALA A 124 -2.18 -2.87 -3.15
N ASP A 125 -2.47 -2.54 -1.88
CA ASP A 125 -1.46 -2.33 -0.85
C ASP A 125 -0.49 -3.51 -0.79
N GLN A 126 0.79 -3.24 -0.57
CA GLN A 126 1.84 -4.25 -0.49
C GLN A 126 2.59 -4.16 0.84
N PHE A 127 2.96 -5.31 1.36
CA PHE A 127 3.75 -5.47 2.58
C PHE A 127 5.09 -6.10 2.22
N PRO A 128 6.10 -5.28 1.83
CA PRO A 128 7.43 -5.77 1.51
C PRO A 128 8.15 -6.29 2.75
N ILE A 129 8.90 -7.36 2.57
CA ILE A 129 9.83 -7.89 3.56
C ILE A 129 11.24 -7.63 3.06
N SER A 130 12.07 -7.05 3.90
CA SER A 130 13.48 -6.78 3.63
C SER A 130 14.36 -7.15 4.82
N LEU A 131 15.64 -7.28 4.59
CA LEU A 131 16.66 -7.40 5.63
C LEU A 131 17.40 -6.09 5.77
N LYS A 132 17.44 -5.55 6.97
CA LYS A 132 18.12 -4.29 7.29
C LYS A 132 19.61 -4.52 7.32
N ALA A 133 20.34 -3.86 6.43
CA ALA A 133 21.79 -3.95 6.38
C ALA A 133 22.43 -3.17 7.54
N ARG A 134 23.58 -3.64 8.03
CA ARG A 134 24.42 -2.89 8.98
C ARG A 134 25.10 -1.70 8.31
N SER A 135 25.43 -1.86 7.04
CA SER A 135 26.01 -0.83 6.17
C SER A 135 25.58 -1.07 4.74
N GLY A 136 25.30 0.01 3.99
CA GLY A 136 24.84 -0.09 2.61
C GLY A 136 23.32 -0.14 2.47
N SER A 137 22.84 -0.78 1.40
CA SER A 137 21.42 -0.86 1.07
C SER A 137 20.78 -2.12 1.65
N ASP A 138 19.53 -1.97 2.10
CA ASP A 138 18.70 -3.08 2.57
C ASP A 138 18.45 -4.09 1.45
N LEU A 139 18.42 -5.38 1.80
CA LEU A 139 18.09 -6.44 0.87
C LEU A 139 16.58 -6.67 0.85
N ARG A 140 15.92 -6.22 -0.21
CA ARG A 140 14.51 -6.53 -0.42
C ARG A 140 14.37 -8.00 -0.82
N LEU A 141 13.49 -8.72 -0.12
CA LEU A 141 13.26 -10.14 -0.35
C LEU A 141 12.06 -10.35 -1.27
N PHE A 142 10.88 -10.02 -0.80
CA PHE A 142 9.61 -10.15 -1.55
C PHE A 142 8.51 -9.29 -0.89
N SER A 143 7.35 -9.25 -1.54
CA SER A 143 6.17 -8.57 -1.02
C SER A 143 4.92 -9.43 -1.15
N SER A 144 3.96 -9.25 -0.24
CA SER A 144 2.61 -9.80 -0.33
C SER A 144 1.56 -8.69 -0.20
N THR A 145 0.37 -8.92 -0.73
CA THR A 145 -0.78 -8.02 -0.57
C THR A 145 -1.53 -8.24 0.74
N GLN A 146 -1.16 -9.25 1.52
CA GLN A 146 -1.77 -9.57 2.79
C GLN A 146 -0.78 -9.40 3.94
N TYR A 147 -1.14 -8.56 4.93
CA TYR A 147 -0.30 -8.33 6.10
C TYR A 147 0.01 -9.62 6.87
N ALA A 148 -1.01 -10.47 7.06
CA ALA A 148 -0.86 -11.73 7.80
C ALA A 148 0.17 -12.67 7.17
N GLU A 149 0.12 -12.83 5.85
CA GLU A 149 1.07 -13.66 5.10
C GLU A 149 2.50 -13.11 5.20
N SER A 150 2.65 -11.79 5.01
CA SER A 150 3.96 -11.14 5.15
C SER A 150 4.52 -11.28 6.56
N ARG A 151 3.68 -11.13 7.59
CA ARG A 151 4.10 -11.30 8.98
C ARG A 151 4.49 -12.74 9.29
N GLU A 152 3.73 -13.73 8.82
CA GLU A 152 4.06 -15.16 8.98
C GLU A 152 5.41 -15.47 8.33
N HIS A 153 5.62 -15.01 7.10
CA HIS A 153 6.88 -15.17 6.39
C HIS A 153 8.03 -14.47 7.10
N ALA A 154 7.85 -13.21 7.52
CA ALA A 154 8.86 -12.47 8.28
C ALA A 154 9.21 -13.20 9.59
N SER A 155 8.21 -13.73 10.31
CA SER A 155 8.38 -14.49 11.53
C SER A 155 9.14 -15.82 11.30
N ALA A 156 8.84 -16.51 10.19
CA ALA A 156 9.56 -17.74 9.83
C ALA A 156 11.03 -17.46 9.51
N ILE A 157 11.31 -16.41 8.73
CA ILE A 157 12.67 -15.98 8.38
C ILE A 157 13.43 -15.53 9.64
N ALA A 158 12.83 -14.66 10.46
CA ALA A 158 13.43 -14.15 11.69
C ALA A 158 13.76 -15.27 12.66
N SER A 159 12.85 -16.23 12.81
CA SER A 159 13.05 -17.42 13.67
C SER A 159 14.18 -18.32 13.17
N LEU A 160 14.30 -18.51 11.85
CA LEU A 160 15.37 -19.31 11.25
C LEU A 160 16.74 -18.63 11.39
N LEU A 161 16.78 -17.31 11.17
CA LEU A 161 18.03 -16.54 11.15
C LEU A 161 18.41 -15.99 12.53
N HIS A 162 17.57 -16.17 13.55
CA HIS A 162 17.72 -15.61 14.91
C HIS A 162 17.84 -14.07 14.89
N LEU A 163 17.04 -13.41 14.04
CA LEU A 163 16.96 -11.96 13.93
C LEU A 163 15.66 -11.45 14.56
N ASP A 164 15.65 -10.19 14.99
CA ASP A 164 14.43 -9.51 15.42
C ASP A 164 13.64 -9.00 14.21
N ILE A 165 12.34 -8.81 14.41
CA ILE A 165 11.44 -8.24 13.41
C ILE A 165 11.24 -6.75 13.74
N GLU A 166 11.43 -5.89 12.76
CA GLU A 166 11.10 -4.48 12.82
C GLU A 166 9.86 -4.23 11.94
N ASP A 167 8.69 -4.11 12.57
CA ASP A 167 7.43 -3.85 11.86
C ASP A 167 7.29 -2.34 11.63
N GLN A 168 7.45 -1.93 10.38
CA GLN A 168 7.29 -0.57 9.86
C GLN A 168 6.04 -0.46 8.99
N SER A 169 5.06 -1.36 9.15
CA SER A 169 3.82 -1.33 8.36
C SER A 169 2.91 -0.15 8.71
N THR A 170 3.19 0.53 9.81
CA THR A 170 2.62 1.81 10.23
C THR A 170 3.73 2.82 10.44
N ASP A 171 3.37 4.07 10.71
CA ASP A 171 4.36 5.13 10.97
C ASP A 171 5.09 4.96 12.32
N HIS A 172 4.60 4.08 13.17
CA HIS A 172 5.25 3.70 14.41
C HIS A 172 5.98 2.37 14.23
N THR A 173 7.30 2.41 14.36
CA THR A 173 8.14 1.21 14.26
C THR A 173 8.04 0.37 15.51
N VAL A 174 7.58 -0.86 15.39
CA VAL A 174 7.49 -1.82 16.48
C VAL A 174 8.58 -2.88 16.31
N LYS A 175 9.41 -3.06 17.34
CA LYS A 175 10.40 -4.14 17.38
C LYS A 175 9.81 -5.33 18.11
N LEU A 176 9.83 -6.48 17.47
CA LEU A 176 9.33 -7.74 18.00
C LEU A 176 10.45 -8.78 17.95
N SER A 177 10.66 -9.47 19.05
CA SER A 177 11.48 -10.67 18.97
C SER A 177 10.79 -11.76 18.14
N ALA A 178 11.56 -12.69 17.60
CA ALA A 178 11.00 -13.82 16.84
C ALA A 178 10.00 -14.67 17.66
N ALA A 179 10.15 -14.69 18.99
CA ALA A 179 9.22 -15.35 19.91
C ALA A 179 7.91 -14.57 20.06
N GLU A 180 7.97 -13.25 20.27
CA GLU A 180 6.81 -12.37 20.41
C GLU A 180 5.98 -12.30 19.11
N ALA A 181 6.63 -12.42 17.95
CA ALA A 181 5.93 -12.44 16.66
C ALA A 181 4.99 -13.63 16.48
N LYS A 182 5.25 -14.74 17.16
CA LYS A 182 4.41 -15.96 17.16
C LYS A 182 3.31 -15.95 18.22
N MET A 183 3.39 -15.05 19.20
CA MET A 183 2.39 -14.97 20.27
C MET A 183 1.07 -14.41 19.74
N SER A 184 -0.03 -14.82 20.41
CA SER A 184 -1.33 -14.18 20.16
C SER A 184 -1.29 -12.70 20.56
N LEU A 185 -2.15 -11.88 19.94
CA LEU A 185 -2.27 -10.48 20.33
C LEU A 185 -2.52 -10.31 21.83
N GLN A 186 -3.43 -11.14 22.40
CA GLN A 186 -3.78 -11.05 23.81
C GLN A 186 -2.59 -11.32 24.72
N ASP A 187 -1.75 -12.31 24.39
CA ASP A 187 -0.58 -12.64 25.23
C ASP A 187 0.47 -11.52 25.14
N ARG A 188 0.68 -10.96 23.96
CA ARG A 188 1.58 -9.79 23.78
C ARG A 188 1.07 -8.57 24.53
N LEU A 189 -0.20 -8.23 24.40
CA LEU A 189 -0.79 -7.10 25.11
C LEU A 189 -0.72 -7.24 26.62
N ARG A 190 -0.86 -8.49 27.16
CA ARG A 190 -0.67 -8.76 28.60
C ARG A 190 0.77 -8.51 29.04
N LEU A 191 1.75 -8.86 28.21
CA LEU A 191 3.16 -8.58 28.46
C LEU A 191 3.45 -7.08 28.43
N ASP A 192 2.95 -6.39 27.41
CA ASP A 192 3.13 -4.96 27.21
C ASP A 192 2.45 -4.14 28.30
N HIS A 193 1.21 -4.51 28.67
CA HIS A 193 0.47 -3.80 29.73
C HIS A 193 1.20 -3.77 31.08
N ARG A 194 2.06 -4.75 31.35
CA ARG A 194 2.93 -4.75 32.56
C ARG A 194 4.10 -3.77 32.44
N ARG A 195 4.42 -3.32 31.23
CA ARG A 195 5.58 -2.45 30.93
C ARG A 195 5.18 -1.02 30.62
N GLU A 196 3.94 -0.79 30.18
CA GLU A 196 3.46 0.51 29.74
C GLU A 196 2.93 1.34 30.89
N THR A 197 3.31 2.64 30.89
CA THR A 197 2.71 3.63 31.79
C THR A 197 1.29 3.94 31.31
N PRO A 198 0.28 4.01 32.20
CA PRO A 198 -1.07 4.39 31.79
C PRO A 198 -1.09 5.74 31.10
N VAL A 199 -1.69 5.82 29.93
CA VAL A 199 -1.83 7.08 29.18
C VAL A 199 -2.91 7.92 29.84
N ALA A 200 -2.55 9.13 30.29
CA ALA A 200 -3.50 10.04 30.91
C ALA A 200 -4.56 10.50 29.90
N ARG A 201 -5.79 10.61 30.36
CA ARG A 201 -6.91 11.13 29.56
C ARG A 201 -6.66 12.60 29.19
N PRO A 202 -6.64 12.97 27.90
CA PRO A 202 -6.45 14.36 27.49
C PRO A 202 -7.55 15.30 28.02
N VAL A 203 -7.19 16.51 28.38
CA VAL A 203 -8.14 17.52 28.92
C VAL A 203 -9.16 17.94 27.86
N LYS A 204 -8.74 17.98 26.59
CA LYS A 204 -9.61 18.36 25.47
C LYS A 204 -9.75 17.16 24.52
N MET A 205 -10.84 16.42 24.68
CA MET A 205 -11.18 15.33 23.79
C MET A 205 -12.32 15.72 22.85
N ARG A 206 -12.25 15.27 21.62
CA ARG A 206 -13.33 15.38 20.63
C ARG A 206 -14.15 14.11 20.56
N SER A 207 -13.55 12.96 20.86
CA SER A 207 -14.22 11.68 20.94
C SER A 207 -14.95 11.52 22.28
N GLU A 208 -16.08 10.84 22.23
CA GLU A 208 -16.85 10.44 23.41
C GLU A 208 -16.59 8.95 23.66
N ILE A 209 -16.15 8.62 24.87
CA ILE A 209 -15.85 7.24 25.24
C ILE A 209 -16.79 6.84 26.39
N THR A 210 -17.54 5.79 26.16
CA THR A 210 -18.46 5.21 27.14
C THR A 210 -18.15 3.73 27.33
N ALA A 211 -18.19 3.26 28.58
CA ALA A 211 -18.03 1.86 28.91
C ALA A 211 -19.31 1.33 29.56
N GLY A 212 -19.68 0.11 29.22
CA GLY A 212 -20.83 -0.57 29.81
C GLY A 212 -20.97 -1.99 29.26
N ASN A 213 -21.47 -2.87 30.08
CA ASN A 213 -21.75 -4.28 29.71
C ASN A 213 -20.57 -5.03 29.06
N GLY A 214 -19.34 -4.83 29.56
CA GLY A 214 -18.16 -5.48 29.02
C GLY A 214 -17.74 -4.98 27.61
N LYS A 215 -18.19 -3.79 27.23
CA LYS A 215 -17.89 -3.15 25.94
C LYS A 215 -17.50 -1.69 26.16
N VAL A 216 -16.60 -1.22 25.31
CA VAL A 216 -16.25 0.19 25.23
C VAL A 216 -16.71 0.72 23.88
N VAL A 217 -17.48 1.78 23.91
CA VAL A 217 -17.98 2.48 22.70
C VAL A 217 -17.27 3.81 22.58
N ILE A 218 -16.61 4.01 21.46
CA ILE A 218 -15.86 5.21 21.12
C ILE A 218 -16.57 5.89 19.94
N VAL A 219 -17.12 7.07 20.18
CA VAL A 219 -17.77 7.88 19.14
C VAL A 219 -16.80 8.95 18.67
N ILE A 220 -16.34 8.81 17.44
CA ILE A 220 -15.36 9.71 16.83
C ILE A 220 -16.13 10.71 15.94
N PRO A 221 -15.98 12.02 16.20
CA PRO A 221 -16.64 13.05 15.39
C PRO A 221 -16.04 13.10 13.98
N PRO A 222 -16.75 13.70 13.01
CA PRO A 222 -16.27 13.83 11.64
C PRO A 222 -14.95 14.61 11.58
N LYS A 223 -14.11 14.24 10.63
CA LYS A 223 -12.85 14.91 10.34
C LYS A 223 -13.09 16.38 9.97
N ARG A 224 -12.32 17.31 10.53
CA ARG A 224 -12.34 18.70 10.11
C ARG A 224 -11.61 18.80 8.77
N VAL A 225 -12.36 18.94 7.68
CA VAL A 225 -11.77 19.19 6.37
C VAL A 225 -11.56 20.69 6.22
N HIS A 226 -10.32 21.09 5.96
CA HIS A 226 -10.01 22.50 5.71
C HIS A 226 -10.69 22.95 4.41
N PRO A 227 -11.40 24.10 4.40
CA PRO A 227 -12.13 24.57 3.22
C PRO A 227 -11.22 24.78 1.99
N ALA A 228 -9.93 25.04 2.18
CA ALA A 228 -8.96 25.13 1.09
C ALA A 228 -8.85 23.85 0.24
N LEU A 229 -9.12 22.66 0.82
CA LEU A 229 -9.16 21.43 0.03
C LEU A 229 -10.27 21.44 -1.03
N PHE A 230 -11.34 22.21 -0.82
CA PHE A 230 -12.38 22.36 -1.82
C PHE A 230 -11.89 23.09 -3.06
N LEU A 231 -10.92 24.01 -2.92
CA LEU A 231 -10.28 24.70 -4.06
C LEU A 231 -9.59 23.74 -5.01
N VAL A 232 -9.02 22.64 -4.50
CA VAL A 232 -8.36 21.62 -5.34
C VAL A 232 -9.36 21.01 -6.33
N PHE A 233 -10.62 20.85 -5.95
CA PHE A 233 -11.68 20.36 -6.86
C PHE A 233 -12.19 21.41 -7.83
N LEU A 234 -11.94 22.70 -7.57
CA LEU A 234 -12.29 23.79 -8.50
C LEU A 234 -11.25 23.95 -9.61
N ILE A 235 -10.00 23.52 -9.43
CA ILE A 235 -8.96 23.60 -10.45
C ILE A 235 -9.35 22.84 -11.72
N PRO A 236 -9.75 21.55 -11.68
CA PRO A 236 -10.25 20.85 -12.85
C PRO A 236 -11.49 21.50 -13.47
N ALA A 237 -12.36 22.10 -12.65
CA ALA A 237 -13.56 22.78 -13.12
C ALA A 237 -13.26 24.05 -13.94
N ALA A 238 -12.07 24.64 -13.79
CA ALA A 238 -11.63 25.76 -14.60
C ALA A 238 -11.22 25.31 -16.03
N VAL A 239 -10.84 24.05 -16.23
CA VAL A 239 -10.39 23.51 -17.51
C VAL A 239 -11.43 23.77 -18.64
N PRO A 240 -12.72 23.41 -18.50
CA PRO A 240 -13.71 23.72 -19.54
C PRO A 240 -13.79 25.20 -19.89
N ILE A 241 -13.66 26.10 -18.89
CA ILE A 241 -13.74 27.54 -19.12
C ILE A 241 -12.64 28.01 -20.08
N PHE A 242 -11.41 27.52 -19.93
CA PHE A 242 -10.29 27.87 -20.77
C PHE A 242 -10.31 27.18 -22.14
N PHE A 243 -10.84 25.96 -22.21
CA PHE A 243 -10.78 25.16 -23.42
C PHE A 243 -12.03 25.24 -24.30
N VAL A 244 -13.21 25.58 -23.75
CA VAL A 244 -14.45 25.67 -24.54
C VAL A 244 -14.32 26.61 -25.72
N THR A 245 -13.81 27.81 -25.53
CA THR A 245 -13.69 28.81 -26.60
C THR A 245 -12.71 28.41 -27.70
N PRO A 246 -11.47 27.97 -27.40
CA PRO A 246 -10.53 27.48 -28.42
C PRO A 246 -11.08 26.27 -29.19
N PHE A 247 -11.65 25.29 -28.49
CA PHE A 247 -12.23 24.09 -29.12
C PHE A 247 -13.43 24.42 -30.02
N PHE A 248 -14.30 25.32 -29.57
CA PHE A 248 -15.42 25.76 -30.39
C PHE A 248 -14.97 26.45 -31.67
N ARG A 249 -13.92 27.30 -31.61
CA ARG A 249 -13.31 27.92 -32.82
C ARG A 249 -12.68 26.85 -33.72
N PHE A 250 -11.96 25.90 -33.16
CA PHE A 250 -11.35 24.80 -33.91
C PHE A 250 -12.40 23.97 -34.65
N PHE A 251 -13.48 23.58 -34.02
CA PHE A 251 -14.56 22.80 -34.66
C PHE A 251 -15.26 23.57 -35.76
N ARG A 252 -15.44 24.89 -35.61
CA ARG A 252 -15.97 25.72 -36.69
C ARG A 252 -15.02 25.82 -37.90
N GLN A 253 -13.72 25.89 -37.66
CA GLN A 253 -12.73 25.94 -38.75
C GLN A 253 -12.60 24.61 -39.49
N THR A 254 -12.84 23.49 -38.83
CA THR A 254 -12.74 22.17 -39.43
C THR A 254 -14.03 21.66 -40.08
N ASN A 255 -15.06 22.51 -40.19
CA ASN A 255 -16.37 22.14 -40.73
C ASN A 255 -16.99 20.87 -40.06
N THR A 256 -16.67 20.66 -38.75
CA THR A 256 -17.18 19.55 -37.99
C THR A 256 -18.70 19.73 -37.75
N PRO A 257 -19.50 18.66 -37.88
CA PRO A 257 -20.94 18.77 -37.61
C PRO A 257 -21.21 19.31 -36.21
N ASP A 258 -22.15 20.25 -36.09
CA ASP A 258 -22.47 20.91 -34.80
C ASP A 258 -22.78 19.93 -33.69
N VAL A 259 -23.45 18.81 -34.00
CA VAL A 259 -23.79 17.77 -33.05
C VAL A 259 -22.52 17.18 -32.38
N VAL A 260 -21.48 16.91 -33.18
CA VAL A 260 -20.20 16.37 -32.67
C VAL A 260 -19.52 17.38 -31.75
N SER A 261 -19.53 18.64 -32.14
CA SER A 261 -18.94 19.75 -31.36
C SER A 261 -19.65 19.87 -30.01
N TRP A 262 -20.98 19.86 -29.98
CA TRP A 262 -21.76 19.96 -28.75
C TRP A 262 -21.62 18.73 -27.85
N VAL A 263 -21.59 17.51 -28.42
CA VAL A 263 -21.35 16.28 -27.66
C VAL A 263 -19.97 16.30 -27.02
N PHE A 264 -18.93 16.69 -27.76
CA PHE A 264 -17.57 16.78 -27.22
C PHE A 264 -17.44 17.81 -26.11
N LEU A 265 -17.96 19.03 -26.33
CA LEU A 265 -17.93 20.09 -25.32
C LEU A 265 -18.77 19.72 -24.08
N GLY A 266 -19.91 19.08 -24.30
CA GLY A 266 -20.72 18.52 -23.20
C GLY A 266 -19.98 17.49 -22.39
N PHE A 267 -19.32 16.54 -23.06
CA PHE A 267 -18.49 15.52 -22.40
C PHE A 267 -17.35 16.19 -21.58
N LEU A 268 -16.65 17.15 -22.16
CA LEU A 268 -15.55 17.85 -21.50
C LEU A 268 -16.04 18.63 -20.27
N THR A 269 -17.20 19.29 -20.36
CA THR A 269 -17.83 20.01 -19.25
C THR A 269 -18.26 19.06 -18.14
N VAL A 270 -18.85 17.92 -18.48
CA VAL A 270 -19.25 16.93 -17.48
C VAL A 270 -18.04 16.27 -16.83
N ALA A 271 -17.06 15.80 -17.63
CA ALA A 271 -15.90 15.07 -17.13
C ALA A 271 -14.98 15.93 -16.24
N PHE A 272 -14.71 17.17 -16.64
CA PHE A 272 -13.77 18.04 -15.93
C PHE A 272 -14.46 19.11 -15.06
N GLY A 273 -15.72 19.46 -15.32
CA GLY A 273 -16.46 20.43 -14.53
C GLY A 273 -17.39 19.78 -13.50
N VAL A 274 -18.42 19.10 -13.98
CA VAL A 274 -19.51 18.62 -13.10
C VAL A 274 -19.04 17.49 -12.18
N LEU A 275 -18.36 16.46 -12.72
CA LEU A 275 -17.95 15.29 -11.94
C LEU A 275 -16.94 15.61 -10.82
N PRO A 276 -15.86 16.37 -11.04
CA PRO A 276 -14.95 16.77 -9.97
C PRO A 276 -15.64 17.61 -8.88
N VAL A 277 -16.43 18.61 -9.27
CA VAL A 277 -17.15 19.46 -8.31
C VAL A 277 -18.16 18.64 -7.49
N TRP A 278 -18.92 17.76 -8.16
CA TRP A 278 -19.87 16.87 -7.49
C TRP A 278 -19.16 15.89 -6.54
N SER A 279 -18.04 15.29 -6.98
CA SER A 279 -17.26 14.38 -6.15
C SER A 279 -16.65 15.11 -4.94
N GLY A 280 -16.11 16.31 -5.14
CA GLY A 280 -15.57 17.15 -4.08
C GLY A 280 -16.65 17.58 -3.07
N LEU A 281 -17.80 18.03 -3.56
CA LEU A 281 -18.94 18.40 -2.72
C LEU A 281 -19.45 17.20 -1.91
N ASN A 282 -19.59 16.05 -2.56
CA ASN A 282 -20.03 14.82 -1.88
C ASN A 282 -19.02 14.36 -0.82
N ALA A 283 -17.71 14.42 -1.13
CA ALA A 283 -16.65 14.13 -0.17
C ALA A 283 -16.67 15.10 1.02
N PHE A 284 -16.87 16.39 0.75
CA PHE A 284 -16.97 17.43 1.78
C PHE A 284 -18.21 17.25 2.68
N LEU A 285 -19.37 16.99 2.10
CA LEU A 285 -20.59 16.72 2.85
C LEU A 285 -20.46 15.44 3.68
N LYS A 286 -19.84 14.40 3.13
CA LYS A 286 -19.57 13.14 3.81
C LYS A 286 -18.63 13.34 5.01
N SER A 287 -17.58 14.16 4.84
CA SER A 287 -16.61 14.43 5.91
C SER A 287 -17.21 15.24 7.07
N ARG A 288 -18.18 16.12 6.82
CA ARG A 288 -18.81 16.93 7.87
C ARG A 288 -19.89 16.20 8.66
N ARG A 289 -20.55 15.20 8.10
CA ARG A 289 -21.74 14.57 8.67
C ARG A 289 -21.53 13.15 9.17
N GLY A 290 -20.42 12.52 8.85
CA GLY A 290 -20.13 11.14 9.22
C GLY A 290 -19.53 11.06 10.62
N ARG A 291 -20.14 10.28 11.55
CA ARG A 291 -19.50 9.88 12.82
C ARG A 291 -19.06 8.44 12.70
N THR A 292 -17.87 8.13 13.21
CA THR A 292 -17.40 6.75 13.30
C THR A 292 -17.65 6.24 14.72
N ILE A 293 -18.35 5.13 14.84
CA ILE A 293 -18.61 4.46 16.11
C ILE A 293 -17.76 3.20 16.13
N VAL A 294 -16.86 3.12 17.09
CA VAL A 294 -16.01 1.94 17.31
C VAL A 294 -16.46 1.29 18.59
N THR A 295 -16.94 0.06 18.50
CA THR A 295 -17.31 -0.76 19.66
C THR A 295 -16.23 -1.82 19.84
N VAL A 296 -15.61 -1.81 21.01
CA VAL A 296 -14.54 -2.73 21.37
C VAL A 296 -15.01 -3.62 22.52
N SER A 297 -14.76 -4.90 22.40
CA SER A 297 -15.07 -5.90 23.45
C SER A 297 -14.00 -7.00 23.43
N THR A 298 -14.01 -7.88 24.40
CA THR A 298 -13.12 -9.06 24.41
C THR A 298 -13.36 -10.01 23.24
N SER A 299 -14.54 -9.94 22.59
CA SER A 299 -14.87 -10.73 21.39
C SER A 299 -14.37 -10.10 20.08
N GLY A 300 -14.04 -8.81 20.07
CA GLY A 300 -13.55 -8.13 18.87
C GLY A 300 -13.85 -6.65 18.79
N ILE A 301 -13.61 -6.11 17.59
CA ILE A 301 -13.78 -4.68 17.26
C ILE A 301 -14.82 -4.55 16.15
N ARG A 302 -15.80 -3.70 16.36
CA ARG A 302 -16.81 -3.36 15.36
C ARG A 302 -16.73 -1.88 15.02
N VAL A 303 -16.51 -1.58 13.74
CA VAL A 303 -16.43 -0.22 13.23
C VAL A 303 -17.66 0.08 12.39
N GLU A 304 -18.43 1.06 12.80
CA GLU A 304 -19.66 1.52 12.13
C GLU A 304 -19.50 2.98 11.70
N GLU A 305 -19.90 3.29 10.48
CA GLU A 305 -19.98 4.66 9.99
C GLU A 305 -21.46 5.11 10.07
N ARG A 306 -21.75 6.03 10.95
CA ARG A 306 -23.08 6.62 11.08
C ARG A 306 -23.17 7.85 10.19
N ARG A 307 -23.96 7.76 9.13
CA ARG A 307 -24.37 8.88 8.28
C ARG A 307 -25.68 9.47 8.80
N VAL A 308 -26.04 10.66 8.33
CA VAL A 308 -27.25 11.38 8.78
C VAL A 308 -28.50 10.51 8.75
N TRP A 309 -28.65 9.65 7.75
CA TRP A 309 -29.86 8.87 7.50
C TRP A 309 -29.68 7.35 7.62
N LYS A 310 -28.45 6.85 7.75
CA LYS A 310 -28.19 5.42 7.75
C LYS A 310 -26.90 5.11 8.49
N THR A 311 -26.94 4.11 9.37
CA THR A 311 -25.74 3.49 9.93
C THR A 311 -25.30 2.37 9.01
N ARG A 312 -24.05 2.41 8.57
CA ARG A 312 -23.44 1.37 7.75
C ARG A 312 -22.35 0.69 8.54
N LEU A 313 -22.45 -0.62 8.70
CA LEU A 313 -21.34 -1.41 9.20
C LEU A 313 -20.20 -1.31 8.19
N ARG A 314 -19.06 -0.78 8.63
CA ARG A 314 -17.84 -0.70 7.81
C ARG A 314 -17.08 -2.01 7.92
N GLN A 315 -16.89 -2.50 9.15
CA GLN A 315 -16.16 -3.73 9.39
C GLN A 315 -16.48 -4.31 10.77
N SER A 316 -16.52 -5.64 10.85
CA SER A 316 -16.59 -6.39 12.10
C SER A 316 -15.39 -7.33 12.12
N LEU A 317 -14.56 -7.18 13.14
CA LEU A 317 -13.30 -7.90 13.34
C LEU A 317 -13.43 -8.76 14.58
N GLU A 318 -13.31 -10.06 14.45
CA GLU A 318 -13.21 -10.95 15.59
C GLU A 318 -11.86 -10.78 16.28
N ALA A 319 -11.81 -10.97 17.58
CA ALA A 319 -10.56 -10.83 18.34
C ALA A 319 -9.46 -11.79 17.83
N ALA A 320 -9.84 -12.97 17.32
CA ALA A 320 -8.94 -13.95 16.72
C ALA A 320 -8.31 -13.48 15.38
N ASP A 321 -8.97 -12.56 14.67
CA ASP A 321 -8.47 -12.01 13.40
C ASP A 321 -7.60 -10.76 13.60
N VAL A 322 -7.62 -10.16 14.81
CA VAL A 322 -6.80 -9.01 15.14
C VAL A 322 -5.38 -9.46 15.47
N MET A 323 -4.43 -9.07 14.64
CA MET A 323 -3.03 -9.43 14.79
C MET A 323 -2.24 -8.39 15.59
N ASP A 324 -2.59 -7.11 15.42
CA ASP A 324 -1.94 -6.01 16.13
C ASP A 324 -2.82 -4.76 16.15
N ILE A 325 -2.55 -3.86 17.10
CA ILE A 325 -3.20 -2.56 17.21
C ILE A 325 -2.10 -1.54 17.40
N ASP A 326 -2.04 -0.61 16.48
CA ASP A 326 -1.01 0.41 16.42
C ASP A 326 -1.63 1.79 16.19
N TYR A 327 -0.85 2.84 16.24
CA TYR A 327 -1.32 4.19 15.96
C TYR A 327 -0.28 4.97 15.17
N SER A 328 -0.75 5.91 14.38
CA SER A 328 0.08 6.92 13.72
C SER A 328 -0.26 8.30 14.25
N THR A 329 0.73 9.16 14.36
CA THR A 329 0.59 10.56 14.74
C THR A 329 1.09 11.46 13.62
N SER A 330 0.66 12.72 13.63
CA SER A 330 1.15 13.70 12.65
C SER A 330 2.67 13.88 12.70
N ASP A 331 3.25 13.79 13.89
CA ASP A 331 4.71 13.91 14.09
C ASP A 331 5.46 12.68 13.56
N SER A 332 4.93 11.46 13.76
CA SER A 332 5.55 10.24 13.26
C SER A 332 5.56 10.20 11.73
N LEU A 333 4.50 10.69 11.11
CA LEU A 333 4.43 10.85 9.65
C LEU A 333 5.50 11.79 9.10
N LEU A 334 5.69 12.94 9.75
CA LEU A 334 6.72 13.89 9.34
C LEU A 334 8.13 13.31 9.49
N GLN A 335 8.38 12.57 10.57
CA GLN A 335 9.66 11.89 10.77
C GLN A 335 9.92 10.82 9.72
N SER A 336 8.92 9.99 9.41
CA SER A 336 9.06 8.94 8.39
C SER A 336 9.30 9.51 6.98
N VAL A 337 8.65 10.63 6.64
CA VAL A 337 8.88 11.33 5.37
C VAL A 337 10.28 11.95 5.31
N ARG A 338 10.75 12.58 6.40
CA ARG A 338 12.10 13.13 6.48
C ARG A 338 13.16 12.04 6.36
N GLN A 339 12.97 10.91 7.03
CA GLN A 339 13.89 9.80 6.98
C GLN A 339 13.96 9.21 5.56
N ARG A 340 12.82 8.97 4.89
CA ARG A 340 12.80 8.49 3.50
C ARG A 340 13.41 9.48 2.52
N ALA A 341 13.22 10.78 2.74
CA ALA A 341 13.84 11.82 1.92
C ALA A 341 15.36 11.86 2.11
N ALA A 342 15.85 11.61 3.33
CA ALA A 342 17.30 11.53 3.61
C ALA A 342 17.95 10.24 3.05
N GLU A 343 17.21 9.14 2.97
CA GLU A 343 17.66 7.85 2.42
C GLU A 343 17.60 7.81 0.87
N SER A 344 17.00 8.81 0.23
CA SER A 344 16.87 8.85 -1.24
C SER A 344 18.20 9.25 -1.89
N PRO A 345 18.81 8.39 -2.75
CA PRO A 345 20.09 8.66 -3.39
C PRO A 345 20.07 9.87 -4.35
N ALA A 346 18.89 10.35 -4.73
CA ALA A 346 18.73 11.51 -5.61
C ALA A 346 18.92 12.88 -4.89
N ASN A 347 18.90 12.89 -3.57
CA ASN A 347 19.05 14.11 -2.77
C ASN A 347 20.24 13.95 -1.81
N GLU A 348 21.43 14.34 -2.19
CA GLU A 348 22.66 14.37 -1.36
C GLU A 348 22.46 14.88 0.10
N GLY A 349 21.49 14.30 0.82
CA GLY A 349 21.18 14.59 2.22
C GLY A 349 20.51 15.94 2.51
N HIS A 350 20.19 16.76 1.51
CA HIS A 350 19.53 18.06 1.70
C HIS A 350 18.14 18.09 1.07
N VAL A 351 17.11 18.02 1.91
CA VAL A 351 15.74 18.32 1.49
C VAL A 351 15.64 19.84 1.29
N SER A 352 15.28 20.29 0.09
CA SER A 352 15.07 21.71 -0.19
C SER A 352 14.09 22.30 0.84
N PRO A 353 14.35 23.50 1.42
CA PRO A 353 13.44 24.16 2.34
C PRO A 353 12.02 24.35 1.81
N VAL A 354 11.89 24.48 0.48
CA VAL A 354 10.59 24.58 -0.18
C VAL A 354 9.82 23.25 -0.14
N VAL A 355 10.51 22.13 -0.33
CA VAL A 355 9.92 20.79 -0.24
C VAL A 355 9.53 20.50 1.21
N GLU A 356 10.40 20.85 2.18
CA GLU A 356 10.08 20.69 3.59
C GLU A 356 8.89 21.56 4.02
N GLY A 357 8.86 22.82 3.63
CA GLY A 357 7.73 23.72 3.89
C GLY A 357 6.43 23.23 3.28
N THR A 358 6.49 22.68 2.05
CA THR A 358 5.32 22.10 1.38
C THR A 358 4.85 20.82 2.07
N LEU A 359 5.75 19.95 2.48
CA LEU A 359 5.43 18.72 3.21
C LEU A 359 4.81 19.02 4.59
N VAL A 360 5.35 20.01 5.32
CA VAL A 360 4.77 20.49 6.58
C VAL A 360 3.38 21.10 6.36
N ALA A 361 3.18 21.87 5.31
CA ALA A 361 1.87 22.43 4.98
C ALA A 361 0.87 21.33 4.60
N ILE A 362 1.27 20.36 3.78
CA ILE A 362 0.45 19.20 3.40
C ILE A 362 0.13 18.34 4.62
N SER A 363 1.08 18.07 5.51
CA SER A 363 0.83 17.27 6.71
C SER A 363 -0.18 17.92 7.65
N LYS A 364 -0.11 19.24 7.83
CA LYS A 364 -1.10 20.01 8.61
C LYS A 364 -2.50 20.02 7.98
N ILE A 365 -2.57 19.99 6.63
CA ILE A 365 -3.84 19.94 5.88
C ILE A 365 -4.43 18.53 5.90
N VAL A 366 -3.58 17.53 5.82
CA VAL A 366 -3.93 16.11 5.76
C VAL A 366 -3.79 15.47 7.15
N ASP A 367 -4.35 16.02 8.20
CA ASP A 367 -4.39 15.43 9.55
C ASP A 367 -4.64 13.90 9.50
N ARG A 368 -3.56 13.11 9.48
CA ARG A 368 -3.58 11.65 9.21
C ARG A 368 -3.36 10.79 10.43
N GLY A 369 -3.27 11.38 11.62
CA GLY A 369 -3.18 10.57 12.82
C GLY A 369 -4.38 9.62 12.91
N ALA A 370 -4.15 8.35 13.17
CA ALA A 370 -5.18 7.32 13.25
C ALA A 370 -4.75 6.14 14.13
N VAL A 371 -5.71 5.42 14.65
CA VAL A 371 -5.50 4.09 15.20
C VAL A 371 -5.67 3.07 14.08
N THR A 372 -4.69 2.19 13.94
CA THR A 372 -4.65 1.15 12.90
C THR A 372 -4.75 -0.23 13.54
N VAL A 373 -5.77 -0.96 13.17
CA VAL A 373 -5.94 -2.38 13.54
C VAL A 373 -5.43 -3.23 12.40
N LYS A 374 -4.38 -3.99 12.67
CA LYS A 374 -3.77 -4.94 11.73
C LYS A 374 -4.52 -6.26 11.82
N THR A 375 -5.11 -6.70 10.72
CA THR A 375 -5.89 -7.93 10.68
C THR A 375 -5.31 -8.91 9.68
N ARG A 376 -5.77 -10.16 9.72
CA ARG A 376 -5.36 -11.17 8.72
C ARG A 376 -5.63 -10.73 7.28
N LYS A 377 -6.70 -9.96 7.05
CA LYS A 377 -7.13 -9.53 5.70
C LYS A 377 -6.54 -8.20 5.26
N GLY A 378 -5.99 -7.39 6.16
CA GLY A 378 -5.43 -6.08 5.85
C GLY A 378 -5.48 -5.12 7.04
N LEU A 379 -5.36 -3.84 6.76
CA LEU A 379 -5.36 -2.78 7.75
C LEU A 379 -6.75 -2.11 7.85
N THR A 380 -7.18 -1.83 9.06
CA THR A 380 -8.41 -1.07 9.33
C THR A 380 -8.05 0.14 10.17
N THR A 381 -8.30 1.34 9.65
CA THR A 381 -7.98 2.59 10.32
C THR A 381 -9.23 3.30 10.81
N PHE A 382 -9.14 3.95 11.97
CA PHE A 382 -10.15 4.85 12.52
C PHE A 382 -9.48 5.91 13.41
N GLY A 383 -10.22 6.96 13.76
CA GLY A 383 -9.68 8.05 14.58
C GLY A 383 -9.05 9.18 13.77
N GLU A 384 -9.17 9.15 12.46
CA GLU A 384 -8.67 10.23 11.61
C GLU A 384 -9.26 11.59 12.03
N GLY A 385 -8.38 12.59 12.21
CA GLY A 385 -8.76 13.94 12.61
C GLY A 385 -8.90 14.15 14.12
N LEU A 386 -8.47 13.18 14.94
CA LEU A 386 -8.21 13.36 16.37
C LEU A 386 -6.81 13.95 16.59
N GLY A 387 -6.61 14.63 17.70
CA GLY A 387 -5.26 15.11 18.08
C GLY A 387 -4.36 13.96 18.53
N ASP A 388 -3.04 14.16 18.45
CA ASP A 388 -2.05 13.10 18.72
C ASP A 388 -2.18 12.50 20.14
N ASP A 389 -2.40 13.33 21.16
CA ASP A 389 -2.61 12.87 22.54
C ASP A 389 -3.91 12.05 22.66
N GLU A 390 -4.94 12.46 21.95
CA GLU A 390 -6.22 11.76 21.93
C GLU A 390 -6.12 10.41 21.23
N ILE A 391 -5.34 10.32 20.13
CA ILE A 391 -5.07 9.08 19.42
C ILE A 391 -4.33 8.10 20.31
N ARG A 392 -3.29 8.55 21.03
CA ARG A 392 -2.55 7.72 21.98
C ARG A 392 -3.47 7.19 23.09
N TYR A 393 -4.34 8.05 23.61
CA TYR A 393 -5.31 7.64 24.62
C TYR A 393 -6.34 6.64 24.06
N VAL A 394 -6.92 6.90 22.89
CA VAL A 394 -7.86 5.98 22.22
C VAL A 394 -7.19 4.63 21.93
N HIS A 395 -5.94 4.64 21.47
CA HIS A 395 -5.16 3.41 21.27
C HIS A 395 -5.03 2.61 22.57
N SER A 396 -4.64 3.24 23.69
CA SER A 396 -4.53 2.55 24.99
C SER A 396 -5.86 2.00 25.46
N VAL A 397 -6.96 2.74 25.29
CA VAL A 397 -8.32 2.29 25.61
C VAL A 397 -8.73 1.08 24.77
N VAL A 398 -8.44 1.07 23.47
CA VAL A 398 -8.76 -0.08 22.59
C VAL A 398 -7.98 -1.33 23.01
N ARG A 399 -6.67 -1.18 23.29
CA ARG A 399 -5.83 -2.29 23.77
C ARG A 399 -6.35 -2.87 25.09
N HIS A 400 -6.69 -2.00 26.03
CA HIS A 400 -7.24 -2.41 27.33
C HIS A 400 -8.62 -3.07 27.17
N ALA A 401 -9.49 -2.51 26.34
CA ALA A 401 -10.84 -3.03 26.15
C ALA A 401 -10.86 -4.43 25.47
N ILE A 402 -9.94 -4.72 24.57
CA ILE A 402 -9.77 -6.05 23.98
C ILE A 402 -9.35 -7.09 25.03
N LEU A 403 -8.55 -6.69 26.03
CA LEU A 403 -8.09 -7.59 27.07
C LEU A 403 -9.14 -7.81 28.15
N TYR A 404 -9.77 -6.72 28.62
CA TYR A 404 -10.54 -6.71 29.87
C TYR A 404 -12.01 -6.28 29.67
N GLY A 405 -12.41 -5.85 28.48
CA GLY A 405 -13.79 -5.43 28.18
C GLY A 405 -14.20 -4.11 28.84
N GLY A 406 -13.25 -3.32 29.38
CA GLY A 406 -13.52 -2.09 30.11
C GLY A 406 -12.55 -0.97 29.79
N LEU A 407 -12.71 0.17 30.51
CA LEU A 407 -11.74 1.27 30.47
C LEU A 407 -10.52 0.96 31.35
N PRO A 408 -9.33 1.51 31.00
CA PRO A 408 -8.11 1.37 31.80
C PRO A 408 -8.21 2.08 33.13
#